data_7530f84def24877dcab05c7c8eea06ad
#
_entry.id   7530f84def24877dcab05c7c8eea06ad
#
_cell.length_a   1.000
_cell.length_b   1.000
_cell.length_c   1.000
_cell.angle_alpha   90.00
_cell.angle_beta   90.00
_cell.angle_gamma   90.00
#
_symmetry.space_group_name_H-M   'P 1'
#
loop_
_entity.id
_entity.type
_entity.pdbx_description
1 polymer ?
#
loop_
_entity_poly.entity_id
_entity_poly.type
_entity_poly.pdbx_seq_one_letter_code
_entity_poly.pdbx_strand_id
1 'polypeptide(L)'
;LTDVLKDEWKFKGCVISDWGASYEQVPALAAGTDLTMPGPRGIQCILDAIADGSLSEEVLNDSCRRIMYVILKSGMLEKKEVSFDLEEAKKIVENAAREAMILLKNDGTLPVQSEQTKICFYGKRAKQFAANSEGSGKVPSSFISNPYDRAVEILGSENVSYQTPSEDTTLYV
;
A
#
# COMPACT_ATOMS: atom_id res chain seq x y z
N LEU A 1 13.52 -11.02 -16.96
CA LEU A 1 12.25 -10.38 -17.30
C LEU A 1 11.93 -10.51 -18.78
N THR A 2 12.91 -10.31 -19.66
CA THR A 2 12.68 -10.39 -21.11
C THR A 2 12.20 -11.77 -21.51
N ASP A 3 13.00 -12.81 -21.30
CA ASP A 3 12.74 -14.17 -21.81
C ASP A 3 11.42 -14.78 -21.27
N VAL A 4 11.22 -14.75 -19.94
CA VAL A 4 10.04 -15.37 -19.34
C VAL A 4 8.82 -14.46 -19.40
N LEU A 5 8.91 -13.25 -18.81
CA LEU A 5 7.73 -12.39 -18.69
C LEU A 5 7.28 -11.82 -20.03
N LYS A 6 8.22 -11.24 -20.80
CA LYS A 6 7.86 -10.57 -22.07
C LYS A 6 7.72 -11.54 -23.23
N ASP A 7 8.63 -12.52 -23.37
CA ASP A 7 8.68 -13.41 -24.53
C ASP A 7 7.82 -14.66 -24.34
N GLU A 8 7.98 -15.41 -23.24
CA GLU A 8 7.22 -16.62 -23.00
C GLU A 8 5.77 -16.30 -22.63
N TRP A 9 5.55 -15.43 -21.62
CA TRP A 9 4.20 -15.07 -21.15
C TRP A 9 3.53 -13.97 -21.96
N LYS A 10 4.22 -13.40 -22.95
CA LYS A 10 3.68 -12.35 -23.83
C LYS A 10 3.14 -11.12 -23.09
N PHE A 11 3.76 -10.76 -21.95
CA PHE A 11 3.37 -9.58 -21.19
C PHE A 11 3.61 -8.30 -22.00
N LYS A 12 2.54 -7.54 -22.24
CA LYS A 12 2.57 -6.32 -23.06
C LYS A 12 2.66 -5.02 -22.25
N GLY A 13 2.58 -5.11 -20.93
CA GLY A 13 2.63 -3.96 -20.05
C GLY A 13 4.04 -3.42 -19.83
N CYS A 14 4.15 -2.46 -18.92
CA CYS A 14 5.38 -1.84 -18.49
C CYS A 14 5.86 -2.46 -17.17
N VAL A 15 7.14 -2.78 -17.06
CA VAL A 15 7.77 -3.27 -15.83
C VAL A 15 8.41 -2.10 -15.10
N ILE A 16 7.95 -1.85 -13.89
CA ILE A 16 8.42 -0.77 -13.02
C ILE A 16 9.18 -1.39 -11.85
N SER A 17 10.37 -0.87 -11.53
CA SER A 17 11.09 -1.31 -10.34
C SER A 17 10.41 -0.84 -9.06
N ASP A 18 10.64 -1.52 -7.96
CA ASP A 18 10.39 -0.96 -6.64
C ASP A 18 11.33 0.22 -6.38
N TRP A 19 11.00 1.03 -5.37
CA TRP A 19 11.72 2.26 -5.04
C TRP A 19 13.13 1.97 -4.53
N GLY A 20 14.12 2.36 -5.35
CA GLY A 20 15.54 2.11 -5.03
C GLY A 20 16.02 0.68 -5.29
N ALA A 21 15.21 -0.20 -5.87
CA ALA A 21 15.58 -1.59 -6.10
C ALA A 21 16.49 -1.83 -7.31
N SER A 22 16.60 -0.87 -8.22
CA SER A 22 17.55 -0.94 -9.36
C SER A 22 18.82 -0.17 -9.06
N TYR A 23 19.91 -0.88 -8.87
CA TYR A 23 21.22 -0.27 -8.58
C TYR A 23 21.97 0.13 -9.85
N GLU A 24 21.88 -0.68 -10.90
CA GLU A 24 22.57 -0.50 -12.17
C GLU A 24 21.55 -0.36 -13.30
N GLN A 25 21.56 0.81 -13.97
CA GLN A 25 20.49 1.15 -14.91
C GLN A 25 20.61 0.40 -16.23
N VAL A 26 21.82 0.26 -16.77
CA VAL A 26 22.05 -0.42 -18.07
C VAL A 26 21.68 -1.90 -17.98
N PRO A 27 22.17 -2.69 -17.02
CA PRO A 27 21.75 -4.08 -16.85
C PRO A 27 20.25 -4.24 -16.55
N ALA A 28 19.65 -3.33 -15.78
CA ALA A 28 18.23 -3.38 -15.48
C ALA A 28 17.38 -3.18 -16.74
N LEU A 29 17.72 -2.19 -17.57
CA LEU A 29 17.05 -1.93 -18.83
C LEU A 29 17.25 -3.10 -19.82
N ALA A 30 18.46 -3.60 -19.96
CA ALA A 30 18.77 -4.76 -20.80
C ALA A 30 18.00 -6.02 -20.38
N ALA A 31 17.80 -6.21 -19.06
CA ALA A 31 17.03 -7.32 -18.50
C ALA A 31 15.51 -7.15 -18.65
N GLY A 32 15.02 -5.99 -19.11
CA GLY A 32 13.61 -5.76 -19.39
C GLY A 32 12.84 -4.93 -18.36
N THR A 33 13.52 -4.24 -17.42
CA THR A 33 12.91 -3.22 -16.58
C THR A 33 12.68 -1.96 -17.41
N ASP A 34 11.45 -1.53 -17.57
CA ASP A 34 11.11 -0.42 -18.46
C ASP A 34 11.22 0.94 -17.76
N LEU A 35 10.94 0.99 -16.47
CA LEU A 35 11.01 2.21 -15.66
C LEU A 35 11.63 1.92 -14.30
N THR A 36 12.72 2.61 -13.98
CA THR A 36 13.37 2.49 -12.67
C THR A 36 12.97 3.64 -11.74
N MET A 37 12.64 3.30 -10.50
CA MET A 37 12.20 4.27 -9.50
C MET A 37 13.21 4.37 -8.34
N PRO A 38 13.42 5.57 -7.76
CA PRO A 38 12.99 6.87 -8.26
C PRO A 38 13.83 7.31 -9.47
N GLY A 39 13.15 7.86 -10.47
CA GLY A 39 13.83 8.49 -11.59
C GLY A 39 14.19 9.97 -11.34
N PRO A 40 14.88 10.64 -12.26
CA PRO A 40 15.75 10.05 -13.29
C PRO A 40 17.13 9.74 -12.73
N ARG A 41 17.60 8.52 -12.91
CA ARG A 41 18.97 8.11 -12.55
C ARG A 41 19.62 7.43 -13.74
N GLY A 42 20.92 7.66 -13.90
CA GLY A 42 21.72 6.95 -14.89
C GLY A 42 21.40 7.24 -16.36
N ILE A 43 20.78 8.38 -16.68
CA ILE A 43 20.51 8.75 -18.07
C ILE A 43 21.82 8.72 -18.89
N GLN A 44 22.88 9.32 -18.37
CA GLN A 44 24.15 9.38 -19.08
C GLN A 44 24.75 8.00 -19.32
N CYS A 45 24.70 7.10 -18.34
CA CYS A 45 25.26 5.75 -18.53
C CYS A 45 24.49 4.93 -19.59
N ILE A 46 23.18 5.16 -19.74
CA ILE A 46 22.39 4.54 -20.81
C ILE A 46 22.80 5.12 -22.18
N LEU A 47 22.96 6.43 -22.29
CA LEU A 47 23.42 7.08 -23.52
C LEU A 47 24.83 6.64 -23.92
N ASP A 48 25.73 6.54 -22.95
CA ASP A 48 27.10 6.08 -23.16
C ASP A 48 27.11 4.60 -23.63
N ALA A 49 26.31 3.75 -23.01
CA ALA A 49 26.19 2.35 -23.38
C ALA A 49 25.58 2.13 -24.79
N ILE A 50 24.70 3.03 -25.24
CA ILE A 50 24.21 3.02 -26.61
C ILE A 50 25.30 3.51 -27.56
N ALA A 51 26.04 4.56 -27.20
CA ALA A 51 27.07 5.13 -28.03
C ALA A 51 28.27 4.18 -28.23
N ASP A 52 28.63 3.38 -27.23
CA ASP A 52 29.71 2.38 -27.32
C ASP A 52 29.25 1.00 -27.85
N GLY A 53 27.92 0.83 -28.06
CA GLY A 53 27.32 -0.38 -28.61
C GLY A 53 27.10 -1.51 -27.59
N SER A 54 27.34 -1.29 -26.31
CA SER A 54 27.09 -2.29 -25.24
C SER A 54 25.59 -2.46 -24.92
N LEU A 55 24.78 -1.47 -25.26
CA LEU A 55 23.31 -1.53 -25.18
C LEU A 55 22.71 -1.17 -26.55
N SER A 56 21.79 -2.00 -27.03
CA SER A 56 21.04 -1.68 -28.25
C SER A 56 20.04 -0.57 -28.01
N GLU A 57 20.00 0.42 -28.90
CA GLU A 57 18.98 1.49 -28.87
C GLU A 57 17.56 0.92 -28.97
N GLU A 58 17.35 -0.22 -29.62
CA GLU A 58 16.05 -0.86 -29.74
C GLU A 58 15.47 -1.30 -28.37
N VAL A 59 16.35 -1.69 -27.41
CA VAL A 59 15.95 -2.00 -26.03
C VAL A 59 15.35 -0.77 -25.34
N LEU A 60 15.99 0.40 -25.52
CA LEU A 60 15.46 1.66 -24.99
C LEU A 60 14.13 2.03 -25.68
N ASN A 61 14.07 1.88 -27.00
CA ASN A 61 12.87 2.17 -27.77
C ASN A 61 11.69 1.27 -27.39
N ASP A 62 11.93 -0.02 -27.14
CA ASP A 62 10.87 -0.94 -26.66
C ASP A 62 10.35 -0.51 -25.27
N SER A 63 11.26 -0.15 -24.36
CA SER A 63 10.90 0.37 -23.05
C SER A 63 10.04 1.65 -23.15
N CYS A 64 10.44 2.59 -23.97
CA CYS A 64 9.67 3.81 -24.25
C CYS A 64 8.28 3.51 -24.80
N ARG A 65 8.17 2.57 -25.76
CA ARG A 65 6.86 2.15 -26.33
C ARG A 65 5.95 1.58 -25.25
N ARG A 66 6.47 0.78 -24.32
CA ARG A 66 5.69 0.20 -23.22
C ARG A 66 5.19 1.25 -22.23
N ILE A 67 6.04 2.21 -21.87
CA ILE A 67 5.66 3.35 -21.02
C ILE A 67 4.57 4.18 -21.72
N MET A 68 4.78 4.53 -22.99
CA MET A 68 3.79 5.27 -23.79
C MET A 68 2.46 4.52 -23.91
N TYR A 69 2.51 3.20 -24.09
CA TYR A 69 1.30 2.38 -24.13
C TYR A 69 0.49 2.48 -22.84
N VAL A 70 1.16 2.41 -21.67
CA VAL A 70 0.49 2.56 -20.37
C VAL A 70 -0.11 3.96 -20.22
N ILE A 71 0.63 5.02 -20.58
CA ILE A 71 0.14 6.41 -20.54
C ILE A 71 -1.12 6.57 -21.41
N LEU A 72 -1.10 6.07 -22.63
CA LEU A 72 -2.24 6.15 -23.56
C LEU A 72 -3.44 5.36 -23.02
N LYS A 73 -3.22 4.22 -22.38
CA LYS A 73 -4.29 3.38 -21.81
C LYS A 73 -4.84 3.90 -20.48
N SER A 74 -4.09 4.70 -19.75
CA SER A 74 -4.49 5.23 -18.45
C SER A 74 -5.63 6.26 -18.50
N GLY A 75 -5.96 6.79 -19.68
CA GLY A 75 -6.92 7.88 -19.82
C GLY A 75 -6.43 9.25 -19.33
N MET A 76 -5.17 9.37 -18.90
CA MET A 76 -4.60 10.65 -18.42
C MET A 76 -4.73 11.79 -19.42
N LEU A 77 -4.69 11.49 -20.72
CA LEU A 77 -4.78 12.49 -21.77
C LEU A 77 -6.22 12.95 -22.05
N GLU A 78 -7.22 12.25 -21.55
CA GLU A 78 -8.63 12.53 -21.81
C GLU A 78 -9.24 13.56 -20.84
N LYS A 79 -8.50 13.97 -19.78
CA LYS A 79 -8.93 14.95 -18.78
C LYS A 79 -10.36 14.74 -18.28
N LYS A 80 -10.76 13.50 -18.05
CA LYS A 80 -12.08 13.19 -17.47
C LYS A 80 -12.08 13.59 -16.01
N GLU A 81 -13.06 14.39 -15.60
CA GLU A 81 -13.34 14.58 -14.18
C GLU A 81 -13.85 13.25 -13.61
N VAL A 82 -13.13 12.72 -12.65
CA VAL A 82 -13.54 11.53 -11.93
C VAL A 82 -14.02 11.97 -10.56
N SER A 83 -15.31 11.79 -10.30
CA SER A 83 -15.87 11.88 -8.96
C SER A 83 -16.00 10.48 -8.37
N PHE A 84 -15.79 10.36 -7.09
CA PHE A 84 -16.07 9.12 -6.36
C PHE A 84 -16.98 9.42 -5.17
N ASP A 85 -17.85 8.47 -4.85
CA ASP A 85 -18.72 8.58 -3.69
C ASP A 85 -17.92 8.19 -2.43
N LEU A 86 -17.66 9.19 -1.58
CA LEU A 86 -16.91 9.00 -0.34
C LEU A 86 -17.66 8.08 0.65
N GLU A 87 -18.98 8.17 0.71
CA GLU A 87 -19.77 7.36 1.63
C GLU A 87 -19.82 5.89 1.19
N GLU A 88 -19.90 5.65 -0.10
CA GLU A 88 -19.77 4.30 -0.66
C GLU A 88 -18.35 3.73 -0.44
N ALA A 89 -17.32 4.54 -0.63
CA ALA A 89 -15.94 4.14 -0.38
C ALA A 89 -15.71 3.76 1.11
N LYS A 90 -16.28 4.52 2.06
CA LYS A 90 -16.23 4.19 3.49
C LYS A 90 -16.88 2.85 3.80
N LYS A 91 -18.05 2.56 3.21
CA LYS A 91 -18.73 1.27 3.40
C LYS A 91 -17.91 0.11 2.87
N ILE A 92 -17.28 0.27 1.70
CA ILE A 92 -16.40 -0.74 1.12
C ILE A 92 -15.21 -1.02 2.06
N VAL A 93 -14.55 0.03 2.55
CA VAL A 93 -13.40 -0.10 3.46
C VAL A 93 -13.82 -0.75 4.79
N GLU A 94 -14.97 -0.37 5.35
CA GLU A 94 -15.49 -0.99 6.57
C GLU A 94 -15.78 -2.47 6.38
N ASN A 95 -16.43 -2.85 5.30
CA ASN A 95 -16.72 -4.24 5.00
C ASN A 95 -15.43 -5.06 4.77
N ALA A 96 -14.48 -4.51 4.03
CA ALA A 96 -13.18 -5.15 3.84
C ALA A 96 -12.44 -5.36 5.17
N ALA A 97 -12.47 -4.37 6.08
CA ALA A 97 -11.89 -4.50 7.41
C ALA A 97 -12.58 -5.58 8.25
N ARG A 98 -13.91 -5.69 8.19
CA ARG A 98 -14.68 -6.74 8.88
C ARG A 98 -14.32 -8.14 8.37
N GLU A 99 -14.25 -8.31 7.05
CA GLU A 99 -13.91 -9.59 6.43
C GLU A 99 -12.45 -10.00 6.64
N ALA A 100 -11.53 -9.02 6.80
CA ALA A 100 -10.13 -9.28 7.08
C ALA A 100 -9.85 -9.81 8.50
N MET A 101 -10.80 -9.64 9.44
CA MET A 101 -10.63 -10.12 10.81
C MET A 101 -10.97 -11.61 10.91
N ILE A 102 -9.99 -12.43 11.28
CA ILE A 102 -10.15 -13.88 11.44
C ILE A 102 -10.11 -14.23 12.92
N LEU A 103 -11.22 -14.77 13.43
CA LEU A 103 -11.31 -15.25 14.81
C LEU A 103 -10.76 -16.68 14.89
N LEU A 104 -9.54 -16.82 15.41
CA LEU A 104 -8.85 -18.12 15.49
C LEU A 104 -9.40 -19.01 16.62
N LYS A 105 -9.83 -18.42 17.72
CA LYS A 105 -10.38 -19.13 18.88
C LYS A 105 -11.38 -18.24 19.60
N ASN A 106 -12.48 -18.83 20.05
CA ASN A 106 -13.48 -18.17 20.88
C ASN A 106 -14.07 -19.20 21.86
N ASP A 107 -14.06 -18.85 23.13
CA ASP A 107 -14.65 -19.65 24.21
C ASP A 107 -16.05 -19.18 24.60
N GLY A 108 -16.70 -18.37 23.75
CA GLY A 108 -18.00 -17.77 24.00
C GLY A 108 -17.95 -16.34 24.54
N THR A 109 -16.75 -15.74 24.67
CA THR A 109 -16.59 -14.33 25.06
C THR A 109 -17.12 -13.39 23.98
N LEU A 110 -17.00 -13.76 22.72
CA LEU A 110 -17.53 -12.99 21.58
C LEU A 110 -18.76 -13.66 20.97
N PRO A 111 -19.76 -12.90 20.51
CA PRO A 111 -19.87 -11.43 20.51
C PRO A 111 -20.15 -10.87 21.90
N VAL A 112 -19.59 -9.69 22.15
CA VAL A 112 -19.83 -8.94 23.39
C VAL A 112 -21.29 -8.49 23.47
N GLN A 113 -21.95 -8.75 24.59
CA GLN A 113 -23.34 -8.31 24.81
C GLN A 113 -23.33 -6.87 25.32
N SER A 114 -23.84 -5.92 24.53
CA SER A 114 -23.67 -4.48 24.74
C SER A 114 -24.23 -3.94 26.05
N GLU A 115 -25.34 -4.50 26.58
CA GLU A 115 -26.08 -3.92 27.69
C GLU A 115 -25.47 -4.15 29.08
N GLN A 116 -24.52 -5.07 29.23
CA GLN A 116 -23.93 -5.43 30.53
C GLN A 116 -22.41 -5.53 30.51
N THR A 117 -21.79 -5.26 29.40
CA THR A 117 -20.36 -5.52 29.23
C THR A 117 -19.52 -4.29 29.54
N LYS A 118 -18.61 -4.43 30.49
CA LYS A 118 -17.54 -3.46 30.74
C LYS A 118 -16.30 -3.87 29.98
N ILE A 119 -15.77 -2.95 29.19
CA ILE A 119 -14.55 -3.16 28.39
C ILE A 119 -13.42 -2.32 28.95
N CYS A 120 -12.29 -2.94 29.19
CA CYS A 120 -11.06 -2.26 29.52
C CYS A 120 -10.09 -2.34 28.34
N PHE A 121 -9.74 -1.19 27.78
CA PHE A 121 -8.67 -1.10 26.80
C PHE A 121 -7.33 -0.97 27.48
N TYR A 122 -6.34 -1.66 26.94
CA TYR A 122 -5.00 -1.68 27.47
C TYR A 122 -3.99 -1.29 26.39
N GLY A 123 -3.05 -0.43 26.74
CA GLY A 123 -1.95 -0.06 25.89
C GLY A 123 -2.20 1.14 24.98
N LYS A 124 -1.11 1.77 24.61
CA LYS A 124 -1.06 3.05 23.89
C LYS A 124 -1.88 3.07 22.60
N ARG A 125 -1.89 1.96 21.85
CA ARG A 125 -2.54 1.88 20.53
C ARG A 125 -4.06 1.94 20.58
N ALA A 126 -4.68 1.68 21.71
CA ALA A 126 -6.11 1.82 21.88
C ALA A 126 -6.62 3.26 21.67
N LYS A 127 -5.80 4.25 22.06
CA LYS A 127 -6.11 5.69 21.91
C LYS A 127 -5.27 6.36 20.79
N GLN A 128 -4.06 5.89 20.57
CA GLN A 128 -3.16 6.42 19.54
C GLN A 128 -3.05 5.41 18.38
N PHE A 129 -4.15 5.24 17.68
CA PHE A 129 -4.21 4.31 16.57
C PHE A 129 -3.37 4.82 15.38
N ALA A 130 -2.54 3.96 14.84
CA ALA A 130 -1.77 4.25 13.63
C ALA A 130 -2.63 3.89 12.41
N ALA A 131 -3.28 4.89 11.82
CA ALA A 131 -4.18 4.68 10.70
C ALA A 131 -3.47 4.41 9.37
N ASN A 132 -2.18 4.69 9.30
CA ASN A 132 -1.38 4.48 8.09
C ASN A 132 0.06 4.11 8.45
N SER A 133 0.77 3.57 7.49
CA SER A 133 2.20 3.25 7.62
C SER A 133 3.10 4.42 7.23
N GLU A 134 4.40 4.24 7.40
CA GLU A 134 5.42 5.16 6.90
C GLU A 134 5.70 4.93 5.41
N GLY A 135 6.45 5.84 4.80
CA GLY A 135 6.87 5.75 3.40
C GLY A 135 5.72 5.86 2.42
N SER A 136 5.68 5.00 1.43
CA SER A 136 4.66 4.99 0.37
C SER A 136 3.26 4.62 0.85
N GLY A 137 3.15 4.00 2.02
CA GLY A 137 1.87 3.71 2.67
C GLY A 137 1.29 4.86 3.49
N LYS A 138 1.98 6.00 3.55
CA LYS A 138 1.53 7.17 4.31
C LYS A 138 0.51 7.98 3.51
N VAL A 139 -0.75 7.76 3.81
CA VAL A 139 -1.87 8.47 3.19
C VAL A 139 -2.49 9.42 4.22
N PRO A 140 -2.62 10.74 3.92
CA PRO A 140 -3.33 11.65 4.78
C PRO A 140 -4.79 11.21 4.96
N SER A 141 -5.21 11.02 6.21
CA SER A 141 -6.59 10.68 6.54
C SER A 141 -7.34 11.93 6.98
N SER A 142 -8.57 12.10 6.51
CA SER A 142 -9.44 13.22 6.92
C SER A 142 -9.85 13.11 8.40
N PHE A 143 -9.88 11.90 8.94
CA PHE A 143 -10.08 11.62 10.35
C PHE A 143 -9.38 10.30 10.73
N ILE A 144 -9.05 10.16 11.99
CA ILE A 144 -8.51 8.92 12.55
C ILE A 144 -9.42 8.49 13.68
N SER A 145 -10.09 7.36 13.51
CA SER A 145 -10.83 6.69 14.57
C SER A 145 -9.91 5.78 15.36
N ASN A 146 -10.13 5.67 16.65
CA ASN A 146 -9.43 4.71 17.49
C ASN A 146 -10.42 3.79 18.22
N PRO A 147 -9.98 2.59 18.62
CA PRO A 147 -10.86 1.61 19.25
C PRO A 147 -11.50 2.07 20.55
N TYR A 148 -10.77 2.84 21.35
CA TYR A 148 -11.28 3.33 22.64
C TYR A 148 -12.43 4.33 22.47
N ASP A 149 -12.22 5.39 21.69
CA ASP A 149 -13.25 6.41 21.48
C ASP A 149 -14.48 5.81 20.79
N ARG A 150 -14.28 4.90 19.85
CA ARG A 150 -15.39 4.21 19.19
C ARG A 150 -16.18 3.31 20.15
N ALA A 151 -15.50 2.64 21.07
CA ALA A 151 -16.19 1.86 22.09
C ALA A 151 -17.00 2.76 23.05
N VAL A 152 -16.45 3.91 23.43
CA VAL A 152 -17.18 4.91 24.26
C VAL A 152 -18.43 5.42 23.54
N GLU A 153 -18.36 5.68 22.24
CA GLU A 153 -19.54 6.11 21.45
C GLU A 153 -20.64 5.04 21.42
N ILE A 154 -20.26 3.75 21.35
CA ILE A 154 -21.22 2.64 21.23
C ILE A 154 -21.78 2.19 22.58
N LEU A 155 -20.94 2.10 23.60
CA LEU A 155 -21.25 1.45 24.87
C LEU A 155 -21.48 2.43 26.02
N GLY A 156 -21.17 3.72 25.86
CA GLY A 156 -21.15 4.71 26.92
C GLY A 156 -19.83 4.72 27.71
N SER A 157 -19.49 5.91 28.22
CA SER A 157 -18.21 6.10 28.94
C SER A 157 -18.15 5.36 30.29
N GLU A 158 -19.28 5.04 30.88
CA GLU A 158 -19.39 4.27 32.12
C GLU A 158 -19.06 2.80 31.94
N ASN A 159 -19.12 2.29 30.72
CA ASN A 159 -18.83 0.91 30.39
C ASN A 159 -17.44 0.71 29.76
N VAL A 160 -16.69 1.79 29.51
CA VAL A 160 -15.39 1.72 28.86
C VAL A 160 -14.32 2.35 29.72
N SER A 161 -13.29 1.59 30.03
CA SER A 161 -12.14 2.05 30.81
C SER A 161 -10.83 1.92 30.00
N TYR A 162 -9.79 2.60 30.47
CA TYR A 162 -8.50 2.57 29.82
C TYR A 162 -7.40 2.46 30.87
N GLN A 163 -6.46 1.57 30.64
CA GLN A 163 -5.28 1.40 31.46
C GLN A 163 -4.01 1.53 30.64
N THR A 164 -3.05 2.27 31.13
CA THR A 164 -1.68 2.29 30.59
C THR A 164 -0.87 1.17 31.22
N PRO A 165 -0.05 0.43 30.45
CA PRO A 165 0.91 -0.50 31.04
C PRO A 165 1.82 0.24 32.01
N SER A 166 2.02 -0.27 33.22
CA SER A 166 3.16 0.13 34.04
C SER A 166 4.44 -0.42 33.43
N GLU A 167 5.59 0.20 33.71
CA GLU A 167 6.90 -0.28 33.22
C GLU A 167 7.20 -1.73 33.63
N ASP A 168 6.57 -2.21 34.71
CA ASP A 168 6.72 -3.56 35.23
C ASP A 168 5.70 -4.58 34.67
N THR A 169 4.85 -4.18 33.75
CA THR A 169 3.80 -5.08 33.26
C THR A 169 4.30 -5.89 32.07
N THR A 170 4.65 -7.14 32.29
CA THR A 170 4.89 -8.13 31.24
C THR A 170 3.56 -8.59 30.67
N LEU A 171 3.26 -8.22 29.40
CA LEU A 171 2.14 -8.76 28.66
C LEU A 171 2.51 -10.13 28.13
N TYR A 172 1.83 -11.18 28.58
CA TYR A 172 1.84 -12.47 27.93
C TYR A 172 0.76 -12.42 26.84
N VAL A 173 1.19 -12.51 25.57
CA VAL A 173 0.34 -12.64 24.39
C VAL A 173 0.18 -14.11 24.05
#